data_a59137015413f6767e717b04f1e2add7
#
_entry.id   a59137015413f6767e717b04f1e2add7
#
_cell.length_a   1.000
_cell.length_b   1.000
_cell.length_c   1.000
_cell.angle_alpha   90.00
_cell.angle_beta   90.00
_cell.angle_gamma   90.00
#
_symmetry.space_group_name_H-M   'P 1'
#
loop_
_entity.id
_entity.type
_entity.pdbx_description
1 polymer ?
#
loop_
_entity_poly.entity_id
_entity_poly.type
_entity_poly.pdbx_seq_one_letter_code
_entity_poly.pdbx_strand_id
1 'polypeptide(L)'
;PDMIKLWEQGYDDVYARRKSRDGETWLKKKTSQWYYKLLQSSTTIPIQVDTGDFRLLDRRCIDALKQFRESQRNTKAMFSWIGYKKKEIFYDRDPRIAGETKWNYRKLINLAIDGITSFTTAPLRIASVFGLFVSCLAFCYILYLVIRPLFGVPTGAGYSSLMAVIL
;
A
#
# COMPACT_ATOMS: atom_id res chain seq x y z
N PRO A 1 -16.38 -26.08 -13.29
CA PRO A 1 -17.76 -25.96 -13.83
C PRO A 1 -18.41 -24.64 -13.42
N ASP A 2 -18.37 -24.23 -12.12
CA ASP A 2 -19.11 -23.05 -11.65
C ASP A 2 -18.55 -21.72 -12.14
N MET A 3 -17.23 -21.60 -12.26
CA MET A 3 -16.60 -20.41 -12.84
C MET A 3 -17.01 -20.18 -14.29
N ILE A 4 -17.15 -21.26 -15.09
CA ILE A 4 -17.55 -21.16 -16.49
C ILE A 4 -18.97 -20.66 -16.60
N LYS A 5 -19.91 -21.18 -15.79
CA LYS A 5 -21.29 -20.70 -15.75
C LYS A 5 -21.39 -19.20 -15.45
N LEU A 6 -20.57 -18.70 -14.52
CA LEU A 6 -20.53 -17.28 -14.20
C LEU A 6 -19.93 -16.46 -15.34
N TRP A 7 -18.91 -16.95 -16.00
CA TRP A 7 -18.34 -16.31 -17.18
C TRP A 7 -19.39 -16.23 -18.34
N GLU A 8 -20.14 -17.28 -18.59
CA GLU A 8 -21.24 -17.31 -19.55
C GLU A 8 -22.35 -16.30 -19.19
N GLN A 9 -22.52 -15.98 -17.90
CA GLN A 9 -23.43 -14.91 -17.41
C GLN A 9 -22.87 -13.48 -17.64
N GLY A 10 -21.69 -13.35 -18.25
CA GLY A 10 -21.06 -12.08 -18.59
C GLY A 10 -20.17 -11.49 -17.51
N TYR A 11 -19.61 -12.31 -16.60
CA TYR A 11 -18.56 -11.88 -15.72
C TYR A 11 -17.19 -12.11 -16.37
N ASP A 12 -16.34 -11.08 -16.36
CA ASP A 12 -15.04 -11.08 -17.03
C ASP A 12 -13.91 -11.65 -16.16
N ASP A 13 -14.04 -11.54 -14.82
CA ASP A 13 -13.07 -12.04 -13.83
C ASP A 13 -13.82 -12.80 -12.73
N VAL A 14 -13.76 -14.12 -12.76
CA VAL A 14 -14.32 -14.98 -11.72
C VAL A 14 -13.18 -15.52 -10.86
N TYR A 15 -13.14 -15.11 -9.59
CA TYR A 15 -12.03 -15.45 -8.70
C TYR A 15 -12.47 -16.22 -7.46
N ALA A 16 -11.55 -17.06 -6.97
CA ALA A 16 -11.80 -17.87 -5.79
C ALA A 16 -11.38 -17.11 -4.52
N ARG A 17 -12.33 -17.01 -3.57
CA ARG A 17 -12.12 -16.45 -2.25
C ARG A 17 -12.24 -17.53 -1.19
N ARG A 18 -11.35 -17.50 -0.20
CA ARG A 18 -11.41 -18.46 0.92
C ARG A 18 -12.54 -18.10 1.87
N LYS A 19 -13.33 -19.09 2.28
CA LYS A 19 -14.38 -18.91 3.28
C LYS A 19 -13.81 -18.61 4.67
N SER A 20 -12.72 -19.31 5.05
CA SER A 20 -12.11 -19.18 6.37
C SER A 20 -10.58 -19.16 6.30
N ARG A 21 -9.94 -18.60 7.33
CA ARG A 21 -8.51 -18.64 7.58
C ARG A 21 -8.17 -19.55 8.76
N ASP A 22 -8.73 -20.73 8.77
CA ASP A 22 -8.45 -21.70 9.83
C ASP A 22 -6.99 -22.17 9.75
N GLY A 23 -6.35 -22.31 10.92
CA GLY A 23 -4.93 -22.64 11.04
C GLY A 23 -3.95 -21.46 10.99
N GLU A 24 -4.40 -20.21 10.82
CA GLU A 24 -3.52 -19.05 10.95
C GLU A 24 -3.51 -18.50 12.37
N THR A 25 -2.31 -18.10 12.87
CA THR A 25 -2.14 -17.47 14.19
C THR A 25 -2.91 -16.14 14.26
N TRP A 26 -3.49 -15.85 15.42
CA TRP A 26 -4.24 -14.60 15.66
C TRP A 26 -3.46 -13.34 15.26
N LEU A 27 -2.16 -13.30 15.59
CA LEU A 27 -1.29 -12.18 15.22
C LEU A 27 -1.22 -11.99 13.70
N LYS A 28 -1.11 -13.09 12.95
CA LYS A 28 -1.04 -13.06 11.48
C LYS A 28 -2.36 -12.61 10.85
N LYS A 29 -3.49 -13.01 11.43
CA LYS A 29 -4.81 -12.53 11.01
C LYS A 29 -4.94 -11.03 11.23
N LYS A 30 -4.56 -10.52 12.41
CA LYS A 30 -4.68 -9.11 12.78
C LYS A 30 -3.75 -8.19 11.98
N THR A 31 -2.49 -8.58 11.79
CA THR A 31 -1.53 -7.83 10.96
C THR A 31 -1.96 -7.78 9.49
N SER A 32 -2.48 -8.88 8.96
CA SER A 32 -3.01 -8.92 7.60
C SER A 32 -4.24 -8.02 7.44
N GLN A 33 -5.17 -8.02 8.38
CA GLN A 33 -6.35 -7.14 8.35
C GLN A 33 -5.93 -5.66 8.39
N TRP A 34 -4.98 -5.32 9.27
CA TRP A 34 -4.45 -3.95 9.38
C TRP A 34 -3.77 -3.50 8.08
N TYR A 35 -2.97 -4.38 7.47
CA TYR A 35 -2.34 -4.12 6.18
C TYR A 35 -3.37 -3.83 5.08
N TYR A 36 -4.38 -4.68 4.92
CA TYR A 36 -5.42 -4.47 3.91
C TYR A 36 -6.26 -3.21 4.18
N LYS A 37 -6.52 -2.90 5.46
CA LYS A 37 -7.21 -1.67 5.84
C LYS A 37 -6.39 -0.43 5.47
N LEU A 38 -5.09 -0.44 5.74
CA LEU A 38 -4.17 0.64 5.38
C LEU A 38 -4.08 0.79 3.85
N LEU A 39 -3.93 -0.32 3.14
CA LEU A 39 -3.86 -0.32 1.69
C LEU A 39 -5.17 0.19 1.07
N GLN A 40 -6.32 -0.23 1.57
CA GLN A 40 -7.63 0.24 1.10
C GLN A 40 -7.87 1.72 1.40
N SER A 41 -7.42 2.23 2.56
CA SER A 41 -7.54 3.67 2.88
C SER A 41 -6.63 4.55 2.02
N SER A 42 -5.59 3.96 1.43
CA SER A 42 -4.60 4.66 0.63
C SER A 42 -4.90 4.63 -0.88
N THR A 43 -5.91 3.87 -1.30
CA THR A 43 -6.33 3.76 -2.71
C THR A 43 -7.85 3.82 -2.83
N THR A 44 -8.32 4.42 -3.92
CA THR A 44 -9.75 4.48 -4.29
C THR A 44 -10.26 3.18 -4.92
N ILE A 45 -9.33 2.26 -5.26
CA ILE A 45 -9.67 1.02 -5.96
C ILE A 45 -10.00 -0.06 -4.91
N PRO A 46 -11.13 -0.76 -5.04
CA PRO A 46 -11.50 -1.84 -4.12
C PRO A 46 -10.51 -3.01 -4.26
N ILE A 47 -9.70 -3.23 -3.23
CA ILE A 47 -8.72 -4.32 -3.22
C ILE A 47 -9.39 -5.61 -2.79
N GLN A 48 -9.15 -6.67 -3.55
CA GLN A 48 -9.66 -8.01 -3.24
C GLN A 48 -8.91 -8.62 -2.05
N VAL A 49 -9.60 -8.73 -0.91
CA VAL A 49 -9.06 -9.34 0.32
C VAL A 49 -9.33 -10.84 0.31
N ASP A 50 -8.39 -11.63 0.86
CA ASP A 50 -8.50 -13.09 1.03
C ASP A 50 -8.65 -13.89 -0.28
N THR A 51 -8.25 -13.31 -1.40
CA THR A 51 -8.27 -13.96 -2.70
C THR A 51 -6.95 -14.70 -2.97
N GLY A 52 -7.06 -15.88 -3.57
CA GLY A 52 -5.95 -16.59 -4.19
C GLY A 52 -5.72 -16.12 -5.63
N ASP A 53 -4.74 -16.74 -6.27
CA ASP A 53 -4.45 -16.53 -7.69
C ASP A 53 -5.29 -17.45 -8.60
N PHE A 54 -6.16 -18.28 -8.00
CA PHE A 54 -7.05 -19.17 -8.72
C PHE A 54 -8.26 -18.39 -9.23
N ARG A 55 -8.28 -18.16 -10.56
CA ARG A 55 -9.33 -17.37 -11.22
C ARG A 55 -9.50 -17.75 -12.69
N LEU A 56 -10.68 -17.46 -13.20
CA LEU A 56 -11.00 -17.53 -14.63
C LEU A 56 -11.10 -16.09 -15.15
N LEU A 57 -10.29 -15.78 -16.18
CA LEU A 57 -10.25 -14.45 -16.81
C LEU A 57 -10.75 -14.55 -18.25
N ASP A 58 -11.59 -13.63 -18.63
CA ASP A 58 -11.93 -13.42 -20.05
C ASP A 58 -10.70 -12.94 -20.82
N ARG A 59 -10.68 -13.21 -22.11
CA ARG A 59 -9.59 -12.83 -23.01
C ARG A 59 -9.30 -11.33 -22.96
N ARG A 60 -10.32 -10.50 -22.87
CA ARG A 60 -10.19 -9.04 -22.75
C ARG A 60 -9.43 -8.61 -21.51
N CYS A 61 -9.66 -9.27 -20.38
CA CYS A 61 -8.91 -9.03 -19.15
C CYS A 61 -7.42 -9.36 -19.31
N ILE A 62 -7.11 -10.49 -19.98
CA ILE A 62 -5.73 -10.91 -20.24
C ILE A 62 -5.02 -9.92 -21.16
N ASP A 63 -5.68 -9.45 -22.19
CA ASP A 63 -5.10 -8.50 -23.15
C ASP A 63 -4.88 -7.12 -22.50
N ALA A 64 -5.78 -6.69 -21.61
CA ALA A 64 -5.56 -5.50 -20.78
C ALA A 64 -4.36 -5.66 -19.83
N LEU A 65 -4.23 -6.82 -19.16
CA LEU A 65 -3.11 -7.10 -18.24
C LEU A 65 -1.75 -7.14 -18.97
N LYS A 66 -1.71 -7.57 -20.22
CA LYS A 66 -0.48 -7.56 -21.03
C LYS A 66 0.04 -6.18 -21.36
N GLN A 67 -0.83 -5.15 -21.33
CA GLN A 67 -0.44 -3.77 -21.60
C GLN A 67 0.30 -3.12 -20.43
N PHE A 68 0.20 -3.69 -19.23
CA PHE A 68 0.95 -3.21 -18.06
C PHE A 68 2.45 -3.50 -18.23
N ARG A 69 3.26 -2.45 -18.21
CA ARG A 69 4.73 -2.52 -18.34
C ARG A 69 5.47 -2.34 -17.02
N GLU A 70 4.77 -2.38 -15.91
CA GLU A 70 5.35 -2.18 -14.59
C GLU A 70 6.28 -3.34 -14.21
N SER A 71 7.44 -3.01 -13.64
CA SER A 71 8.43 -4.00 -13.19
C SER A 71 8.03 -4.65 -11.86
N GLN A 72 7.42 -3.88 -10.95
CA GLN A 72 6.91 -4.39 -9.66
C GLN A 72 5.42 -4.67 -9.78
N ARG A 73 5.09 -5.93 -10.05
CA ARG A 73 3.71 -6.37 -10.27
C ARG A 73 3.08 -6.92 -9.01
N ASN A 74 2.22 -6.14 -8.37
CA ASN A 74 1.28 -6.70 -7.41
C ASN A 74 0.04 -7.20 -8.17
N THR A 75 -0.01 -8.48 -8.45
CA THR A 75 -1.07 -9.11 -9.26
C THR A 75 -2.47 -8.81 -8.74
N LYS A 76 -2.67 -8.81 -7.42
CA LYS A 76 -3.98 -8.54 -6.80
C LYS A 76 -4.48 -7.13 -7.06
N ALA A 77 -3.61 -6.15 -6.99
CA ALA A 77 -3.96 -4.77 -7.27
C ALA A 77 -4.17 -4.55 -8.77
N MET A 78 -3.36 -5.17 -9.63
CA MET A 78 -3.55 -5.12 -11.10
C MET A 78 -4.92 -5.67 -11.51
N PHE A 79 -5.33 -6.82 -10.96
CA PHE A 79 -6.66 -7.36 -11.18
C PHE A 79 -7.78 -6.43 -10.70
N SER A 80 -7.56 -5.71 -9.61
CA SER A 80 -8.53 -4.71 -9.15
C SER A 80 -8.57 -3.50 -10.08
N TRP A 81 -7.45 -3.09 -10.62
CA TRP A 81 -7.30 -1.87 -11.42
C TRP A 81 -7.92 -1.95 -12.82
N ILE A 82 -7.89 -3.12 -13.46
CA ILE A 82 -8.45 -3.28 -14.83
C ILE A 82 -9.96 -3.02 -14.93
N GLY A 83 -10.69 -2.96 -13.80
CA GLY A 83 -12.07 -2.46 -13.76
C GLY A 83 -13.14 -3.35 -14.37
N TYR A 84 -12.83 -4.54 -14.86
CA TYR A 84 -13.79 -5.46 -15.46
C TYR A 84 -14.80 -6.04 -14.46
N LYS A 85 -15.91 -6.57 -14.95
CA LYS A 85 -17.00 -7.11 -14.15
C LYS A 85 -16.56 -8.40 -13.43
N LYS A 86 -16.55 -8.35 -12.08
CA LYS A 86 -15.99 -9.41 -11.24
C LYS A 86 -17.05 -10.16 -10.46
N LYS A 87 -16.80 -11.45 -10.24
CA LYS A 87 -17.61 -12.29 -9.34
C LYS A 87 -16.73 -13.18 -8.49
N GLU A 88 -17.02 -13.26 -7.21
CA GLU A 88 -16.34 -14.18 -6.31
C GLU A 88 -17.07 -15.51 -6.21
N ILE A 89 -16.31 -16.59 -6.08
CA ILE A 89 -16.79 -17.90 -5.63
C ILE A 89 -16.07 -18.28 -4.34
N PHE A 90 -16.79 -18.87 -3.42
CA PHE A 90 -16.20 -19.31 -2.16
C PHE A 90 -15.74 -20.76 -2.25
N TYR A 91 -14.52 -21.01 -1.72
CA TYR A 91 -14.02 -22.36 -1.59
C TYR A 91 -13.42 -22.61 -0.20
N ASP A 92 -13.50 -23.84 0.23
CA ASP A 92 -12.80 -24.30 1.42
C ASP A 92 -11.41 -24.79 1.04
N ARG A 93 -10.41 -24.34 1.78
CA ARG A 93 -9.03 -24.72 1.53
C ARG A 93 -8.66 -25.89 2.42
N ASP A 94 -8.29 -26.99 1.80
CA ASP A 94 -7.72 -28.12 2.53
C ASP A 94 -6.41 -27.73 3.22
N PRO A 95 -6.16 -28.26 4.44
CA PRO A 95 -4.89 -28.06 5.11
C PRO A 95 -3.74 -28.62 4.26
N ARG A 96 -2.57 -28.02 4.38
CA ARG A 96 -1.40 -28.54 3.65
C ARG A 96 -1.05 -29.94 4.17
N ILE A 97 -0.95 -30.91 3.26
CA ILE A 97 -0.56 -32.29 3.58
C ILE A 97 0.92 -32.35 3.99
N ALA A 98 1.79 -31.51 3.44
CA ALA A 98 3.22 -31.45 3.75
C ALA A 98 3.81 -30.06 3.44
N GLY A 99 4.95 -29.75 4.04
CA GLY A 99 5.77 -28.56 3.79
C GLY A 99 5.54 -27.41 4.74
N GLU A 100 6.63 -26.68 5.01
CA GLU A 100 6.65 -25.48 5.86
C GLU A 100 6.47 -24.20 5.04
N THR A 101 6.05 -23.12 5.72
CA THR A 101 5.97 -21.81 5.07
C THR A 101 7.35 -21.21 4.85
N LYS A 102 7.70 -20.88 3.61
CA LYS A 102 8.97 -20.21 3.24
C LYS A 102 8.97 -18.70 3.51
N TRP A 103 7.86 -18.16 4.05
CA TRP A 103 7.69 -16.75 4.32
C TRP A 103 8.17 -16.37 5.71
N ASN A 104 9.26 -15.58 5.77
CA ASN A 104 9.76 -14.96 7.00
C ASN A 104 9.09 -13.59 7.18
N TYR A 105 9.00 -13.11 8.43
CA TYR A 105 8.43 -11.80 8.77
C TYR A 105 9.09 -10.65 8.00
N ARG A 106 10.43 -10.69 7.80
CA ARG A 106 11.15 -9.69 6.98
C ARG A 106 10.64 -9.62 5.54
N LYS A 107 10.43 -10.77 4.90
CA LYS A 107 9.88 -10.85 3.54
C LYS A 107 8.45 -10.33 3.47
N LEU A 108 7.65 -10.57 4.52
CA LEU A 108 6.27 -10.07 4.60
C LEU A 108 6.25 -8.54 4.79
N ILE A 109 7.14 -7.98 5.59
CA ILE A 109 7.26 -6.53 5.79
C ILE A 109 7.70 -5.85 4.48
N ASN A 110 8.73 -6.37 3.81
CA ASN A 110 9.16 -5.83 2.53
C ASN A 110 8.05 -5.88 1.49
N LEU A 111 7.36 -7.01 1.36
CA LEU A 111 6.19 -7.12 0.47
C LEU A 111 5.09 -6.11 0.81
N ALA A 112 4.88 -5.84 2.10
CA ALA A 112 3.91 -4.86 2.55
C ALA A 112 4.33 -3.42 2.18
N ILE A 113 5.60 -3.07 2.39
CA ILE A 113 6.17 -1.78 2.00
C ILE A 113 6.07 -1.60 0.48
N ASP A 114 6.52 -2.59 -0.29
CA ASP A 114 6.47 -2.58 -1.75
C ASP A 114 5.02 -2.42 -2.25
N GLY A 115 4.08 -3.14 -1.63
CA GLY A 115 2.66 -3.00 -1.96
C GLY A 115 2.09 -1.62 -1.68
N ILE A 116 2.46 -1.00 -0.54
CA ILE A 116 2.00 0.35 -0.19
C ILE A 116 2.64 1.38 -1.12
N THR A 117 3.95 1.34 -1.32
CA THR A 117 4.66 2.33 -2.13
C THR A 117 4.33 2.26 -3.62
N SER A 118 4.02 1.06 -4.14
CA SER A 118 3.66 0.88 -5.55
C SER A 118 2.26 1.38 -5.91
N PHE A 119 1.33 1.37 -4.95
CA PHE A 119 -0.08 1.69 -5.22
C PHE A 119 -0.61 2.93 -4.51
N THR A 120 0.22 3.62 -3.74
CA THR A 120 -0.19 4.83 -3.04
C THR A 120 0.90 5.89 -3.00
N THR A 121 0.50 7.14 -3.20
CA THR A 121 1.36 8.32 -3.00
C THR A 121 1.34 8.81 -1.54
N ALA A 122 0.63 8.11 -0.64
CA ALA A 122 0.48 8.54 0.75
C ALA A 122 1.81 8.72 1.50
N PRO A 123 2.81 7.82 1.41
CA PRO A 123 4.10 8.03 2.07
C PRO A 123 4.81 9.29 1.57
N LEU A 124 4.75 9.55 0.26
CA LEU A 124 5.35 10.74 -0.33
C LEU A 124 4.64 12.01 0.12
N ARG A 125 3.31 12.01 0.18
CA ARG A 125 2.52 13.16 0.68
C ARG A 125 2.83 13.46 2.14
N ILE A 126 2.92 12.43 2.99
CA ILE A 126 3.27 12.61 4.42
C ILE A 126 4.67 13.21 4.54
N ALA A 127 5.65 12.68 3.81
CA ALA A 127 7.01 13.21 3.80
C ALA A 127 7.06 14.68 3.32
N SER A 128 6.30 15.01 2.26
CA SER A 128 6.22 16.38 1.74
C SER A 128 5.59 17.36 2.73
N VAL A 129 4.49 16.97 3.37
CA VAL A 129 3.81 17.81 4.39
C VAL A 129 4.71 18.00 5.61
N PHE A 130 5.37 16.93 6.06
CA PHE A 130 6.30 17.01 7.19
C PHE A 130 7.52 17.88 6.85
N GLY A 131 8.10 17.72 5.66
CA GLY A 131 9.21 18.56 5.20
C GLY A 131 8.82 20.03 5.10
N LEU A 132 7.63 20.33 4.57
CA LEU A 132 7.10 21.70 4.51
C LEU A 132 6.92 22.29 5.92
N PHE A 133 6.38 21.51 6.86
CA PHE A 133 6.19 21.95 8.25
C PHE A 133 7.53 22.28 8.92
N VAL A 134 8.52 21.39 8.81
CA VAL A 134 9.87 21.64 9.37
C VAL A 134 10.52 22.85 8.72
N SER A 135 10.42 22.99 7.40
CA SER A 135 10.95 24.17 6.67
C SER A 135 10.29 25.47 7.14
N CYS A 136 8.99 25.47 7.34
CA CYS A 136 8.27 26.64 7.85
C CYS A 136 8.72 27.02 9.27
N LEU A 137 8.90 26.04 10.16
CA LEU A 137 9.42 26.29 11.52
C LEU A 137 10.85 26.85 11.47
N ALA A 138 11.72 26.28 10.65
CA ALA A 138 13.09 26.76 10.48
C ALA A 138 13.10 28.20 9.95
N PHE A 139 12.25 28.50 8.96
CA PHE A 139 12.11 29.87 8.42
C PHE A 139 11.62 30.86 9.48
N CYS A 140 10.59 30.52 10.24
CA CYS A 140 10.10 31.36 11.33
C CYS A 140 11.19 31.61 12.40
N TYR A 141 11.97 30.57 12.72
CA TYR A 141 13.06 30.70 13.67
C TYR A 141 14.20 31.58 13.15
N ILE A 142 14.59 31.45 11.89
CA ILE A 142 15.57 32.35 11.26
C ILE A 142 15.07 33.80 11.30
N LEU A 143 13.80 34.01 10.94
CA LEU A 143 13.18 35.35 10.98
C LEU A 143 13.21 35.93 12.39
N TYR A 144 12.89 35.13 13.39
CA TYR A 144 13.01 35.53 14.81
C TYR A 144 14.44 35.93 15.17
N LEU A 145 15.46 35.17 14.75
CA LEU A 145 16.87 35.48 15.01
C LEU A 145 17.33 36.78 14.35
N VAL A 146 16.78 37.11 13.17
CA VAL A 146 17.09 38.38 12.46
C VAL A 146 16.39 39.56 13.10
N ILE A 147 15.14 39.41 13.52
CA ILE A 147 14.33 40.50 14.08
C ILE A 147 14.77 40.85 15.51
N ARG A 148 15.15 39.86 16.31
CA ARG A 148 15.53 40.06 17.73
C ARG A 148 16.58 41.12 17.99
N PRO A 149 17.70 41.20 17.22
CA PRO A 149 18.69 42.27 17.38
C PRO A 149 18.16 43.66 17.04
N LEU A 150 17.20 43.78 16.11
CA LEU A 150 16.58 45.05 15.73
C LEU A 150 15.78 45.67 16.87
N PHE A 151 15.28 44.87 17.81
CA PHE A 151 14.59 45.30 19.03
C PHE A 151 15.54 45.45 20.23
N GLY A 152 16.86 45.54 20.00
CA GLY A 152 17.85 45.79 21.04
C GLY A 152 18.14 44.64 22.00
N VAL A 153 17.72 43.42 21.66
CA VAL A 153 18.01 42.24 22.48
C VAL A 153 19.39 41.71 22.07
N PRO A 154 20.41 41.77 22.96
CA PRO A 154 21.77 41.34 22.59
C PRO A 154 21.80 39.84 22.30
N THR A 155 22.25 39.50 21.14
CA THR A 155 22.61 38.12 20.78
C THR A 155 24.13 37.97 20.84
N GLY A 156 24.62 36.86 21.39
CA GLY A 156 26.07 36.59 21.40
C GLY A 156 26.67 36.71 20.00
N ALA A 157 27.88 37.28 19.89
CA ALA A 157 28.56 37.47 18.63
C ALA A 157 28.70 36.11 17.87
N GLY A 158 28.21 36.06 16.64
CA GLY A 158 28.24 34.86 15.81
C GLY A 158 27.12 33.83 16.02
N TYR A 159 26.30 33.94 17.07
CA TYR A 159 25.22 32.97 17.35
C TYR A 159 24.15 32.94 16.24
N SER A 160 23.70 34.11 15.83
CA SER A 160 22.65 34.20 14.78
C SER A 160 23.13 33.68 13.42
N SER A 161 24.39 33.97 13.05
CA SER A 161 24.96 33.48 11.79
C SER A 161 25.22 31.98 11.82
N LEU A 162 25.69 31.45 12.94
CA LEU A 162 25.96 30.01 13.11
C LEU A 162 24.65 29.20 13.08
N MET A 163 23.59 29.70 13.74
CA MET A 163 22.26 29.05 13.70
C MET A 163 21.62 29.11 12.33
N ALA A 164 21.80 30.20 11.58
CA ALA A 164 21.29 30.31 10.20
C ALA A 164 21.98 29.37 9.21
N VAL A 165 23.20 28.94 9.49
CA VAL A 165 23.93 27.96 8.65
C VAL A 165 23.59 26.52 8.99
N ILE A 166 23.24 26.23 10.25
CA ILE A 166 22.93 24.87 10.71
C ILE A 166 21.50 24.46 10.39
N LEU A 167 20.55 25.38 10.31
CA LEU A 167 19.14 25.17 9.96
C LEU A 167 18.92 25.07 8.46
#